data_945b45829a4c63f044cd29a18132cdd0
#
_entry.id   945b45829a4c63f044cd29a18132cdd0
#
_cell.length_a   1.000
_cell.length_b   1.000
_cell.length_c   1.000
_cell.angle_alpha   90.00
_cell.angle_beta   90.00
_cell.angle_gamma   90.00
#
_symmetry.space_group_name_H-M   'P 1'
#
loop_
_entity.id
_entity.type
_entity.pdbx_description
1 polymer ?
#
loop_
_entity_poly.entity_id
_entity_poly.type
_entity_poly.pdbx_seq_one_letter_code
_entity_poly.pdbx_strand_id
1 'polypeptide(L)'
;MSTPHNRANPGDFAKTVLMPGNPLRAKFIAETFLENPRLVTDVRGMLGYTGTYQGHPVSVMGSGMGMPSIGIYSYELYSQYGVENIIRVGSAGSYTPKAKIFDVVLATGAYSESNYAVTQSGDTDDIQKPSEELNNALRASAKKQGIPLIEGTIHSSDVFYREDSGARPTYWEVLRDEKGCLAVEMESFALFHNAKVLGKHAACILTISDSFVSPEITTAEERQTSFTAMMKAALGAVLE
;
A
#
# COMPACT_ATOMS: atom_id res chain seq x y z
N MET A 1 -9.92 22.80 5.01
CA MET A 1 -9.14 23.22 6.20
C MET A 1 -8.04 22.20 6.42
N SER A 2 -6.84 22.65 6.81
CA SER A 2 -5.74 21.74 7.17
C SER A 2 -6.11 20.92 8.42
N THR A 3 -5.61 19.69 8.49
CA THR A 3 -5.71 18.85 9.68
C THR A 3 -4.42 18.96 10.52
N PRO A 4 -4.37 18.39 11.74
CA PRO A 4 -3.11 18.30 12.50
C PRO A 4 -2.01 17.51 11.81
N HIS A 5 -2.35 16.69 10.81
CA HIS A 5 -1.43 15.76 10.15
C HIS A 5 -1.15 16.14 8.69
N ASN A 6 -1.91 17.09 8.12
CA ASN A 6 -1.81 17.46 6.72
C ASN A 6 -2.16 18.93 6.50
N ARG A 7 -1.26 19.70 5.88
CA ARG A 7 -1.44 21.13 5.64
C ARG A 7 -2.05 21.48 4.29
N ALA A 8 -2.38 20.48 3.46
CA ALA A 8 -3.00 20.73 2.18
C ALA A 8 -4.35 21.47 2.32
N ASN A 9 -4.73 22.16 1.27
CA ASN A 9 -6.06 22.77 1.15
C ASN A 9 -7.01 21.82 0.42
N PRO A 10 -8.32 22.00 0.54
CA PRO A 10 -9.29 21.29 -0.31
C PRO A 10 -8.96 21.51 -1.79
N GLY A 11 -8.89 20.41 -2.55
CA GLY A 11 -8.52 20.45 -3.98
C GLY A 11 -7.01 20.36 -4.26
N ASP A 12 -6.15 20.37 -3.26
CA ASP A 12 -4.71 20.15 -3.46
C ASP A 12 -4.37 18.71 -3.82
N PHE A 13 -5.15 17.73 -3.37
CA PHE A 13 -5.01 16.32 -3.76
C PHE A 13 -5.87 15.97 -4.98
N ALA A 14 -5.34 15.13 -5.85
CA ALA A 14 -6.10 14.48 -6.92
C ALA A 14 -7.08 13.44 -6.35
N LYS A 15 -8.01 12.97 -7.17
CA LYS A 15 -8.97 11.92 -6.80
C LYS A 15 -8.30 10.58 -6.48
N THR A 16 -7.15 10.30 -7.10
CA THR A 16 -6.36 9.09 -6.88
C THR A 16 -5.01 9.44 -6.24
N VAL A 17 -4.70 8.75 -5.15
CA VAL A 17 -3.45 8.91 -4.39
C VAL A 17 -2.68 7.58 -4.39
N LEU A 18 -1.43 7.60 -4.83
CA LEU A 18 -0.49 6.50 -4.60
C LEU A 18 0.14 6.67 -3.20
N MET A 19 0.12 5.61 -2.40
CA MET A 19 0.51 5.72 -0.99
C MET A 19 1.61 4.72 -0.62
N PRO A 20 2.91 5.09 -0.78
CA PRO A 20 4.02 4.33 -0.21
C PRO A 20 4.11 4.54 1.31
N GLY A 21 4.66 3.57 2.04
CA GLY A 21 4.97 3.73 3.47
C GLY A 21 6.04 4.80 3.73
N ASN A 22 7.11 4.79 2.90
CA ASN A 22 8.24 5.70 3.03
C ASN A 22 7.95 7.06 2.35
N PRO A 23 8.00 8.21 3.08
CA PRO A 23 7.80 9.53 2.48
C PRO A 23 8.88 9.90 1.45
N LEU A 24 10.09 9.39 1.55
CA LEU A 24 11.13 9.60 0.53
C LEU A 24 10.83 8.81 -0.75
N ARG A 25 10.15 7.67 -0.67
CA ARG A 25 9.61 6.99 -1.85
C ARG A 25 8.49 7.80 -2.49
N ALA A 26 7.64 8.46 -1.70
CA ALA A 26 6.64 9.38 -2.25
C ALA A 26 7.30 10.51 -3.04
N LYS A 27 8.36 11.11 -2.51
CA LYS A 27 9.17 12.10 -3.20
C LYS A 27 9.78 11.53 -4.48
N PHE A 28 10.40 10.35 -4.41
CA PHE A 28 11.01 9.68 -5.58
C PHE A 28 9.99 9.45 -6.70
N ILE A 29 8.79 8.91 -6.37
CA ILE A 29 7.73 8.70 -7.35
C ILE A 29 7.31 10.02 -7.99
N ALA A 30 7.10 11.06 -7.20
CA ALA A 30 6.67 12.36 -7.68
C ALA A 30 7.71 12.99 -8.61
N GLU A 31 8.98 13.04 -8.21
CA GLU A 31 10.03 13.67 -8.99
C GLU A 31 10.47 12.87 -10.23
N THR A 32 10.27 11.54 -10.22
CA THR A 32 10.67 10.65 -11.32
C THR A 32 9.59 10.50 -12.38
N PHE A 33 8.33 10.44 -11.98
CA PHE A 33 7.26 10.01 -12.87
C PHE A 33 6.20 11.09 -13.14
N LEU A 34 6.02 12.08 -12.23
CA LEU A 34 4.99 13.08 -12.42
C LEU A 34 5.51 14.30 -13.19
N GLU A 35 4.64 14.86 -13.99
CA GLU A 35 4.83 16.16 -14.61
C GLU A 35 4.42 17.26 -13.63
N ASN A 36 5.26 18.29 -13.48
CA ASN A 36 5.04 19.45 -12.62
C ASN A 36 4.64 19.09 -11.17
N PRO A 37 5.35 18.19 -10.47
CA PRO A 37 5.00 17.79 -9.12
C PRO A 37 5.12 18.97 -8.14
N ARG A 38 4.05 19.22 -7.38
CA ARG A 38 4.00 20.28 -6.37
C ARG A 38 3.87 19.63 -4.98
N LEU A 39 4.74 20.00 -4.04
CA LEU A 39 4.64 19.60 -2.64
C LEU A 39 3.38 20.24 -2.04
N VAL A 40 2.44 19.44 -1.54
CA VAL A 40 1.17 19.91 -0.95
C VAL A 40 1.14 19.75 0.57
N THR A 41 1.93 18.83 1.11
CA THR A 41 2.11 18.64 2.55
C THR A 41 3.47 18.05 2.88
N ASP A 42 4.01 18.44 4.05
CA ASP A 42 5.23 17.90 4.66
C ASP A 42 5.12 17.81 6.18
N VAL A 43 3.89 18.00 6.71
CA VAL A 43 3.63 17.94 8.14
C VAL A 43 4.12 16.61 8.71
N ARG A 44 4.85 16.68 9.82
CA ARG A 44 5.47 15.52 10.49
C ARG A 44 6.46 14.74 9.61
N GLY A 45 7.00 15.37 8.55
CA GLY A 45 7.87 14.70 7.57
C GLY A 45 7.12 13.79 6.58
N MET A 46 5.78 13.78 6.63
CA MET A 46 4.96 12.99 5.73
C MET A 46 4.73 13.76 4.43
N LEU A 47 5.61 13.50 3.46
CA LEU A 47 5.64 14.21 2.20
C LEU A 47 4.47 13.78 1.30
N GLY A 48 3.76 14.78 0.77
CA GLY A 48 2.69 14.57 -0.23
C GLY A 48 2.85 15.53 -1.40
N TYR A 49 2.70 15.00 -2.60
CA TYR A 49 2.85 15.72 -3.87
C TYR A 49 1.63 15.52 -4.74
N THR A 50 1.34 16.51 -5.58
CA THR A 50 0.33 16.42 -6.65
C THR A 50 0.94 16.90 -7.95
N GLY A 51 0.71 16.19 -9.02
CA GLY A 51 1.13 16.50 -10.38
C GLY A 51 0.24 15.79 -11.40
N THR A 52 0.76 15.58 -12.60
CA THR A 52 0.07 14.80 -13.63
C THR A 52 0.95 13.63 -14.09
N TYR A 53 0.30 12.57 -14.52
CA TYR A 53 0.93 11.45 -15.22
C TYR A 53 0.22 11.24 -16.54
N GLN A 54 0.93 11.46 -17.65
CA GLN A 54 0.37 11.44 -19.00
C GLN A 54 -0.89 12.34 -19.13
N GLY A 55 -0.86 13.52 -18.52
CA GLY A 55 -1.95 14.49 -18.52
C GLY A 55 -3.07 14.23 -17.49
N HIS A 56 -3.06 13.13 -16.74
CA HIS A 56 -4.05 12.80 -15.72
C HIS A 56 -3.57 13.22 -14.32
N PRO A 57 -4.38 13.96 -13.53
CA PRO A 57 -4.02 14.35 -12.18
C PRO A 57 -3.83 13.13 -11.27
N VAL A 58 -2.74 13.11 -10.52
CA VAL A 58 -2.43 12.08 -9.53
C VAL A 58 -1.64 12.67 -8.37
N SER A 59 -1.89 12.16 -7.18
CA SER A 59 -1.13 12.53 -5.99
C SER A 59 -0.32 11.33 -5.49
N VAL A 60 0.76 11.62 -4.79
CA VAL A 60 1.58 10.63 -4.10
C VAL A 60 1.85 11.13 -2.69
N MET A 61 1.55 10.34 -1.67
CA MET A 61 1.77 10.73 -0.28
C MET A 61 2.24 9.55 0.56
N GLY A 62 3.23 9.78 1.43
CA GLY A 62 3.67 8.77 2.39
C GLY A 62 2.56 8.41 3.39
N SER A 63 2.52 7.14 3.82
CA SER A 63 1.59 6.68 4.87
C SER A 63 2.25 6.51 6.23
N GLY A 64 3.58 6.47 6.30
CA GLY A 64 4.29 5.93 7.45
C GLY A 64 4.16 4.41 7.52
N MET A 65 4.55 3.82 8.65
CA MET A 65 4.51 2.39 8.89
C MET A 65 3.39 2.03 9.89
N GLY A 66 2.72 0.93 9.60
CA GLY A 66 1.71 0.32 10.47
C GLY A 66 0.31 0.90 10.30
N MET A 67 -0.67 0.09 10.71
CA MET A 67 -2.09 0.39 10.56
C MET A 67 -2.53 1.69 11.23
N PRO A 68 -2.06 2.08 12.44
CA PRO A 68 -2.43 3.36 13.04
C PRO A 68 -1.98 4.56 12.20
N SER A 69 -0.81 4.48 11.55
CA SER A 69 -0.29 5.57 10.72
C SER A 69 -1.11 5.74 9.44
N ILE A 70 -1.20 4.69 8.62
CA ILE A 70 -2.00 4.76 7.38
C ILE A 70 -3.47 5.03 7.70
N GLY A 71 -3.95 4.56 8.85
CA GLY A 71 -5.30 4.79 9.34
C GLY A 71 -5.63 6.28 9.46
N ILE A 72 -4.72 7.08 10.01
CA ILE A 72 -4.88 8.53 10.10
C ILE A 72 -4.89 9.16 8.70
N TYR A 73 -3.84 8.93 7.92
CA TYR A 73 -3.66 9.61 6.64
C TYR A 73 -4.72 9.24 5.60
N SER A 74 -5.06 7.95 5.47
CA SER A 74 -6.09 7.51 4.53
C SER A 74 -7.48 8.04 4.91
N TYR A 75 -7.81 8.03 6.21
CA TYR A 75 -9.08 8.56 6.70
C TYR A 75 -9.22 10.05 6.37
N GLU A 76 -8.19 10.86 6.64
CA GLU A 76 -8.20 12.28 6.32
C GLU A 76 -8.27 12.55 4.82
N LEU A 77 -7.50 11.83 4.00
CA LEU A 77 -7.54 11.97 2.54
C LEU A 77 -8.95 11.72 1.99
N TYR A 78 -9.61 10.65 2.43
CA TYR A 78 -10.98 10.33 2.01
C TYR A 78 -12.01 11.34 2.53
N SER A 79 -11.97 11.68 3.82
CA SER A 79 -13.02 12.45 4.48
C SER A 79 -12.86 13.97 4.36
N GLN A 80 -11.63 14.49 4.23
CA GLN A 80 -11.34 15.93 4.28
C GLN A 80 -10.85 16.50 2.95
N TYR A 81 -10.18 15.69 2.11
CA TYR A 81 -9.50 16.18 0.90
C TYR A 81 -10.13 15.70 -0.40
N GLY A 82 -11.26 14.98 -0.33
CA GLY A 82 -12.04 14.56 -1.48
C GLY A 82 -11.37 13.50 -2.35
N VAL A 83 -10.43 12.75 -1.77
CA VAL A 83 -9.83 11.58 -2.42
C VAL A 83 -10.88 10.47 -2.55
N GLU A 84 -10.90 9.80 -3.68
CA GLU A 84 -11.80 8.69 -3.96
C GLU A 84 -11.08 7.35 -3.96
N ASN A 85 -9.83 7.32 -4.45
CA ASN A 85 -9.05 6.12 -4.66
C ASN A 85 -7.70 6.23 -3.96
N ILE A 86 -7.31 5.23 -3.19
CA ILE A 86 -5.94 5.11 -2.67
C ILE A 86 -5.37 3.77 -3.11
N ILE A 87 -4.22 3.81 -3.81
CA ILE A 87 -3.45 2.63 -4.19
C ILE A 87 -2.17 2.61 -3.34
N ARG A 88 -2.10 1.66 -2.41
CA ARG A 88 -0.87 1.43 -1.67
C ARG A 88 0.20 0.83 -2.58
N VAL A 89 1.39 1.44 -2.58
CA VAL A 89 2.57 0.99 -3.34
C VAL A 89 3.71 0.67 -2.36
N GLY A 90 3.70 -0.56 -1.84
CA GLY A 90 4.50 -0.95 -0.70
C GLY A 90 5.58 -1.99 -0.98
N SER A 91 6.32 -2.36 0.07
CA SER A 91 7.21 -3.52 0.12
C SER A 91 6.60 -4.59 1.01
N ALA A 92 6.96 -5.85 0.77
CA ALA A 92 6.49 -7.00 1.55
C ALA A 92 7.56 -8.08 1.69
N GLY A 93 7.50 -8.83 2.79
CA GLY A 93 8.25 -10.05 2.99
C GLY A 93 7.49 -11.26 2.49
N SER A 94 8.12 -12.11 1.68
CA SER A 94 7.48 -13.29 1.09
C SER A 94 7.40 -14.46 2.06
N TYR A 95 6.23 -15.10 2.15
CA TYR A 95 6.00 -16.36 2.89
C TYR A 95 6.09 -17.61 1.99
N THR A 96 6.34 -17.44 0.69
CA THR A 96 6.29 -18.54 -0.29
C THR A 96 7.44 -18.45 -1.30
N PRO A 97 8.00 -19.59 -1.75
CA PRO A 97 9.00 -19.57 -2.81
C PRO A 97 8.45 -19.15 -4.18
N LYS A 98 7.12 -18.99 -4.30
CA LYS A 98 6.46 -18.55 -5.54
C LYS A 98 6.62 -17.05 -5.79
N ALA A 99 6.86 -16.26 -4.74
CA ALA A 99 7.06 -14.82 -4.82
C ALA A 99 8.51 -14.49 -4.40
N LYS A 100 9.35 -14.14 -5.36
CA LYS A 100 10.78 -13.87 -5.19
C LYS A 100 11.04 -12.37 -5.03
N ILE A 101 12.25 -12.02 -4.61
CA ILE A 101 12.71 -10.62 -4.55
C ILE A 101 12.45 -9.93 -5.90
N PHE A 102 11.91 -8.71 -5.83
CA PHE A 102 11.44 -7.86 -6.93
C PHE A 102 10.17 -8.33 -7.65
N ASP A 103 9.60 -9.48 -7.36
CA ASP A 103 8.29 -9.84 -7.88
C ASP A 103 7.21 -8.88 -7.37
N VAL A 104 6.19 -8.67 -8.21
CA VAL A 104 5.08 -7.76 -7.91
C VAL A 104 3.87 -8.57 -7.48
N VAL A 105 3.36 -8.27 -6.29
CA VAL A 105 2.18 -8.90 -5.70
C VAL A 105 1.00 -7.93 -5.72
N LEU A 106 -0.14 -8.36 -6.27
CA LEU A 106 -1.43 -7.68 -6.18
C LEU A 106 -2.27 -8.34 -5.08
N ALA A 107 -2.64 -7.57 -4.06
CA ALA A 107 -3.45 -8.07 -2.95
C ALA A 107 -4.91 -8.28 -3.38
N THR A 108 -5.44 -9.50 -3.17
CA THR A 108 -6.86 -9.82 -3.32
C THR A 108 -7.62 -9.84 -2.00
N GLY A 109 -6.91 -9.66 -0.90
CA GLY A 109 -7.39 -9.52 0.47
C GLY A 109 -6.23 -9.23 1.40
N ALA A 110 -6.52 -8.61 2.54
CA ALA A 110 -5.56 -8.40 3.62
C ALA A 110 -6.11 -9.06 4.89
N TYR A 111 -5.43 -10.11 5.34
CA TYR A 111 -5.69 -10.76 6.62
C TYR A 111 -4.96 -10.04 7.74
N SER A 112 -5.54 -9.94 8.91
CA SER A 112 -4.86 -9.46 10.12
C SER A 112 -5.46 -10.03 11.39
N GLU A 113 -4.63 -10.25 12.39
CA GLU A 113 -5.03 -10.50 13.79
C GLU A 113 -5.22 -9.20 14.60
N SER A 114 -5.11 -8.04 13.96
CA SER A 114 -5.26 -6.72 14.58
C SER A 114 -6.69 -6.43 15.02
N ASN A 115 -6.83 -5.71 16.11
CA ASN A 115 -8.11 -5.15 16.53
C ASN A 115 -8.46 -3.81 15.82
N TYR A 116 -7.75 -3.40 14.78
CA TYR A 116 -7.97 -2.11 14.14
C TYR A 116 -9.45 -1.92 13.70
N ALA A 117 -9.99 -2.86 12.93
CA ALA A 117 -11.34 -2.78 12.40
C ALA A 117 -12.41 -2.85 13.50
N VAL A 118 -12.21 -3.73 14.48
CA VAL A 118 -13.09 -3.83 15.67
C VAL A 118 -13.10 -2.52 16.46
N THR A 119 -11.93 -1.95 16.71
CA THR A 119 -11.79 -0.71 17.48
C THR A 119 -12.37 0.48 16.74
N GLN A 120 -12.20 0.54 15.41
CA GLN A 120 -12.63 1.68 14.60
C GLN A 120 -14.15 1.68 14.35
N SER A 121 -14.78 0.52 14.09
CA SER A 121 -16.20 0.45 13.68
C SER A 121 -16.98 -0.77 14.20
N GLY A 122 -16.35 -1.65 14.99
CA GLY A 122 -16.98 -2.91 15.43
C GLY A 122 -16.95 -4.02 14.38
N ASP A 123 -16.24 -3.84 13.27
CA ASP A 123 -16.10 -4.86 12.21
C ASP A 123 -15.19 -5.99 12.69
N THR A 124 -15.72 -7.22 12.70
CA THR A 124 -15.02 -8.42 13.20
C THR A 124 -14.40 -9.27 12.10
N ASP A 125 -14.49 -8.84 10.83
CA ASP A 125 -13.89 -9.56 9.71
C ASP A 125 -12.36 -9.55 9.83
N ASP A 126 -11.74 -10.72 9.85
CA ASP A 126 -10.27 -10.88 9.90
C ASP A 126 -9.59 -10.72 8.52
N ILE A 127 -10.40 -10.58 7.45
CA ILE A 127 -9.94 -10.28 6.10
C ILE A 127 -10.70 -9.06 5.55
N GLN A 128 -9.98 -7.99 5.25
CA GLN A 128 -10.52 -6.84 4.53
C GLN A 128 -10.21 -6.97 3.02
N LYS A 129 -11.14 -6.50 2.17
CA LYS A 129 -11.03 -6.65 0.71
C LYS A 129 -10.69 -5.34 0.01
N PRO A 130 -9.83 -5.39 -1.04
CA PRO A 130 -9.62 -4.25 -1.92
C PRO A 130 -10.84 -3.97 -2.80
N SER A 131 -10.87 -2.81 -3.46
CA SER A 131 -11.80 -2.54 -4.55
C SER A 131 -11.44 -3.40 -5.77
N GLU A 132 -12.40 -4.18 -6.26
CA GLU A 132 -12.19 -4.99 -7.45
C GLU A 132 -12.02 -4.13 -8.71
N GLU A 133 -12.65 -2.96 -8.75
CA GLU A 133 -12.47 -1.99 -9.84
C GLU A 133 -11.01 -1.52 -9.94
N LEU A 134 -10.41 -1.10 -8.81
CA LEU A 134 -9.00 -0.72 -8.79
C LEU A 134 -8.06 -1.91 -9.08
N ASN A 135 -8.38 -3.10 -8.59
CA ASN A 135 -7.60 -4.28 -8.92
C ASN A 135 -7.66 -4.62 -10.41
N ASN A 136 -8.80 -4.44 -11.07
CA ASN A 136 -8.94 -4.63 -12.52
C ASN A 136 -8.12 -3.60 -13.30
N ALA A 137 -8.13 -2.33 -12.88
CA ALA A 137 -7.28 -1.30 -13.47
C ALA A 137 -5.78 -1.62 -13.31
N LEU A 138 -5.37 -2.11 -12.14
CA LEU A 138 -3.99 -2.55 -11.89
C LEU A 138 -3.58 -3.75 -12.77
N ARG A 139 -4.47 -4.75 -12.95
CA ARG A 139 -4.25 -5.89 -13.85
C ARG A 139 -4.10 -5.43 -15.30
N ALA A 140 -5.00 -4.56 -15.76
CA ALA A 140 -4.96 -4.01 -17.13
C ALA A 140 -3.66 -3.23 -17.37
N SER A 141 -3.30 -2.35 -16.44
CA SER A 141 -2.06 -1.58 -16.50
C SER A 141 -0.82 -2.47 -16.51
N ALA A 142 -0.73 -3.44 -15.60
CA ALA A 142 0.40 -4.37 -15.52
C ALA A 142 0.53 -5.20 -16.81
N LYS A 143 -0.58 -5.73 -17.33
CA LYS A 143 -0.62 -6.47 -18.60
C LYS A 143 -0.11 -5.63 -19.77
N LYS A 144 -0.58 -4.40 -19.91
CA LYS A 144 -0.17 -3.45 -20.97
C LYS A 144 1.34 -3.15 -20.93
N GLN A 145 1.92 -3.16 -19.73
CA GLN A 145 3.34 -2.89 -19.50
C GLN A 145 4.21 -4.15 -19.42
N GLY A 146 3.65 -5.35 -19.59
CA GLY A 146 4.38 -6.60 -19.51
C GLY A 146 4.92 -6.93 -18.11
N ILE A 147 4.25 -6.44 -17.06
CA ILE A 147 4.62 -6.65 -15.66
C ILE A 147 3.86 -7.87 -15.13
N PRO A 148 4.53 -8.99 -14.80
CA PRO A 148 3.88 -10.14 -14.19
C PRO A 148 3.34 -9.78 -12.79
N LEU A 149 2.13 -10.25 -12.47
CA LEU A 149 1.53 -10.12 -11.16
C LEU A 149 1.35 -11.50 -10.51
N ILE A 150 1.71 -11.59 -9.24
CA ILE A 150 1.32 -12.70 -8.36
C ILE A 150 0.16 -12.19 -7.52
N GLU A 151 -0.96 -12.90 -7.52
CA GLU A 151 -2.16 -12.45 -6.83
C GLU A 151 -2.51 -13.35 -5.65
N GLY A 152 -2.93 -12.76 -4.54
CA GLY A 152 -3.39 -13.50 -3.37
C GLY A 152 -3.62 -12.65 -2.13
N THR A 153 -4.03 -13.31 -1.07
CA THR A 153 -4.18 -12.69 0.25
C THR A 153 -2.80 -12.36 0.82
N ILE A 154 -2.69 -11.20 1.46
CA ILE A 154 -1.50 -10.78 2.19
C ILE A 154 -1.81 -10.67 3.68
N HIS A 155 -0.78 -10.73 4.51
CA HIS A 155 -0.87 -10.51 5.95
C HIS A 155 -0.49 -9.06 6.28
N SER A 156 -1.36 -8.33 6.98
CA SER A 156 -1.04 -7.03 7.57
C SER A 156 -0.75 -7.20 9.05
N SER A 157 0.53 -7.12 9.43
CA SER A 157 0.98 -7.36 10.81
C SER A 157 1.05 -6.06 11.62
N ASP A 158 0.69 -6.12 12.90
CA ASP A 158 0.89 -4.99 13.84
C ASP A 158 2.36 -4.84 14.26
N VAL A 159 3.17 -5.89 14.11
CA VAL A 159 4.56 -5.91 14.55
C VAL A 159 5.49 -6.36 13.42
N PHE A 160 6.63 -5.68 13.30
CA PHE A 160 7.69 -6.08 12.37
C PHE A 160 8.60 -7.15 12.97
N TYR A 161 8.98 -6.99 14.23
CA TYR A 161 9.81 -7.93 14.98
C TYR A 161 8.92 -8.79 15.88
N ARG A 162 8.72 -10.04 15.48
CA ARG A 162 7.98 -11.01 16.27
C ARG A 162 8.95 -12.00 16.91
N GLU A 163 8.81 -12.21 18.23
CA GLU A 163 9.62 -13.17 18.97
C GLU A 163 9.35 -14.60 18.49
N ASP A 164 10.41 -15.40 18.30
CA ASP A 164 10.28 -16.83 18.02
C ASP A 164 9.97 -17.57 19.32
N SER A 165 8.75 -18.06 19.44
CA SER A 165 8.32 -18.89 20.58
C SER A 165 8.92 -20.31 20.60
N GLY A 166 9.67 -20.69 19.57
CA GLY A 166 10.15 -22.05 19.32
C GLY A 166 9.06 -23.01 18.84
N ALA A 167 7.83 -22.55 18.67
CA ALA A 167 6.74 -23.39 18.15
C ALA A 167 6.97 -23.76 16.66
N ARG A 168 6.52 -24.96 16.30
CA ARG A 168 6.52 -25.43 14.92
C ARG A 168 5.15 -26.05 14.60
N PRO A 169 4.53 -25.70 13.44
CA PRO A 169 5.03 -24.72 12.45
C PRO A 169 5.18 -23.31 13.05
N THR A 170 6.01 -22.48 12.43
CA THR A 170 6.15 -21.07 12.80
C THR A 170 4.88 -20.27 12.46
N TYR A 171 4.70 -19.07 13.05
CA TYR A 171 3.49 -18.27 12.79
C TYR A 171 3.27 -17.97 11.29
N TRP A 172 4.32 -17.66 10.54
CA TRP A 172 4.20 -17.35 9.13
C TRP A 172 3.88 -18.58 8.27
N GLU A 173 4.33 -19.78 8.68
CA GLU A 173 3.93 -21.05 8.04
C GLU A 173 2.44 -21.31 8.25
N VAL A 174 1.92 -21.10 9.46
CA VAL A 174 0.48 -21.18 9.76
C VAL A 174 -0.31 -20.20 8.91
N LEU A 175 0.12 -18.93 8.82
CA LEU A 175 -0.56 -17.92 8.02
C LEU A 175 -0.54 -18.24 6.51
N ARG A 176 0.59 -18.77 6.01
CA ARG A 176 0.69 -19.24 4.63
C ARG A 176 -0.26 -20.42 4.36
N ASP A 177 -0.24 -21.43 5.22
CA ASP A 177 -0.87 -22.72 4.95
C ASP A 177 -2.37 -22.73 5.32
N GLU A 178 -2.79 -22.01 6.38
CA GLU A 178 -4.17 -21.98 6.84
C GLU A 178 -4.96 -20.75 6.34
N LYS A 179 -4.31 -19.59 6.20
CA LYS A 179 -4.94 -18.35 5.75
C LYS A 179 -4.63 -18.01 4.29
N GLY A 180 -3.73 -18.76 3.65
CA GLY A 180 -3.35 -18.54 2.25
C GLY A 180 -2.55 -17.26 2.01
N CYS A 181 -1.89 -16.71 3.07
CA CYS A 181 -1.13 -15.48 2.96
C CYS A 181 0.16 -15.70 2.16
N LEU A 182 0.35 -14.93 1.08
CA LEU A 182 1.55 -15.00 0.23
C LEU A 182 2.72 -14.21 0.80
N ALA A 183 2.42 -13.08 1.45
CA ALA A 183 3.43 -12.12 1.91
C ALA A 183 2.90 -11.32 3.10
N VAL A 184 3.81 -10.61 3.79
CA VAL A 184 3.49 -9.75 4.93
C VAL A 184 3.88 -8.30 4.64
N GLU A 185 3.01 -7.39 5.07
CA GLU A 185 3.22 -5.95 5.17
C GLU A 185 2.48 -5.43 6.43
N MET A 186 2.25 -4.14 6.60
CA MET A 186 1.76 -3.63 7.88
C MET A 186 0.58 -2.63 7.77
N GLU A 187 -0.05 -2.42 6.60
CA GLU A 187 -0.95 -1.29 6.38
C GLU A 187 -2.27 -1.62 5.67
N SER A 188 -2.28 -2.60 4.78
CA SER A 188 -3.40 -2.78 3.84
C SER A 188 -4.71 -3.13 4.49
N PHE A 189 -4.70 -3.86 5.60
CA PHE A 189 -5.92 -4.19 6.33
C PHE A 189 -6.65 -2.91 6.80
N ALA A 190 -5.93 -1.96 7.40
CA ALA A 190 -6.51 -0.70 7.85
C ALA A 190 -6.94 0.19 6.66
N LEU A 191 -6.17 0.21 5.57
CA LEU A 191 -6.53 0.96 4.38
C LEU A 191 -7.82 0.46 3.75
N PHE A 192 -7.95 -0.86 3.55
CA PHE A 192 -9.15 -1.47 2.97
C PHE A 192 -10.36 -1.27 3.88
N HIS A 193 -10.16 -1.40 5.20
CA HIS A 193 -11.20 -1.14 6.18
C HIS A 193 -11.69 0.33 6.13
N ASN A 194 -10.79 1.31 6.13
CA ASN A 194 -11.17 2.72 6.02
C ASN A 194 -11.93 3.02 4.72
N ALA A 195 -11.50 2.44 3.59
CA ALA A 195 -12.22 2.57 2.33
C ALA A 195 -13.64 2.00 2.41
N LYS A 196 -13.79 0.79 2.98
CA LYS A 196 -15.09 0.13 3.23
C LYS A 196 -16.03 1.03 4.05
N VAL A 197 -15.56 1.53 5.19
CA VAL A 197 -16.36 2.36 6.12
C VAL A 197 -16.78 3.69 5.50
N LEU A 198 -15.91 4.29 4.68
CA LEU A 198 -16.14 5.59 4.07
C LEU A 198 -16.78 5.53 2.68
N GLY A 199 -17.09 4.33 2.16
CA GLY A 199 -17.64 4.15 0.81
C GLY A 199 -16.68 4.61 -0.28
N LYS A 200 -15.38 4.35 -0.11
CA LYS A 200 -14.28 4.72 -1.00
C LYS A 200 -13.59 3.48 -1.55
N HIS A 201 -12.56 3.69 -2.37
CA HIS A 201 -11.85 2.62 -3.07
C HIS A 201 -10.40 2.53 -2.60
N ALA A 202 -9.94 1.31 -2.34
CA ALA A 202 -8.55 1.02 -2.01
C ALA A 202 -8.04 -0.21 -2.75
N ALA A 203 -6.76 -0.20 -3.10
CA ALA A 203 -6.02 -1.35 -3.61
C ALA A 203 -4.61 -1.38 -3.02
N CYS A 204 -3.94 -2.52 -3.13
CA CYS A 204 -2.56 -2.66 -2.70
C CYS A 204 -1.77 -3.49 -3.72
N ILE A 205 -0.67 -2.91 -4.19
CA ILE A 205 0.33 -3.56 -5.02
C ILE A 205 1.68 -3.43 -4.32
N LEU A 206 2.43 -4.53 -4.27
CA LEU A 206 3.63 -4.65 -3.45
C LEU A 206 4.79 -5.18 -4.29
N THR A 207 6.01 -4.79 -3.94
CA THR A 207 7.21 -5.47 -4.39
C THR A 207 7.78 -6.30 -3.26
N ILE A 208 8.14 -7.54 -3.52
CA ILE A 208 8.82 -8.40 -2.55
C ILE A 208 10.23 -7.85 -2.29
N SER A 209 10.51 -7.54 -1.04
CA SER A 209 11.75 -6.92 -0.58
C SER A 209 12.63 -7.84 0.24
N ASP A 210 12.05 -8.86 0.84
CA ASP A 210 12.70 -9.86 1.69
C ASP A 210 11.87 -11.16 1.69
N SER A 211 12.44 -12.23 2.23
CA SER A 211 11.80 -13.54 2.20
C SER A 211 12.01 -14.30 3.50
N PHE A 212 10.97 -14.96 3.98
CA PHE A 212 11.02 -15.89 5.11
C PHE A 212 11.49 -17.30 4.68
N VAL A 213 11.49 -17.56 3.37
CA VAL A 213 11.84 -18.88 2.80
C VAL A 213 13.21 -18.89 2.10
N SER A 214 13.85 -17.74 1.99
CA SER A 214 15.23 -17.62 1.46
C SER A 214 16.00 -16.50 2.20
N PRO A 215 17.34 -16.48 2.17
CA PRO A 215 18.12 -15.46 2.84
C PRO A 215 18.20 -14.13 2.09
N GLU A 216 17.50 -14.00 0.97
CA GLU A 216 17.54 -12.82 0.11
C GLU A 216 16.82 -11.63 0.75
N ILE A 217 17.44 -10.46 0.69
CA ILE A 217 16.91 -9.21 1.22
C ILE A 217 17.39 -8.03 0.37
N THR A 218 16.54 -7.03 0.17
CA THR A 218 16.89 -5.78 -0.50
C THR A 218 17.46 -4.75 0.47
N THR A 219 18.33 -3.87 -0.03
CA THR A 219 18.87 -2.72 0.71
C THR A 219 17.80 -1.63 0.90
N ALA A 220 18.08 -0.69 1.81
CA ALA A 220 17.20 0.47 2.01
C ALA A 220 17.10 1.37 0.76
N GLU A 221 18.19 1.49 0.00
CA GLU A 221 18.24 2.24 -1.26
C GLU A 221 17.38 1.57 -2.34
N GLU A 222 17.50 0.26 -2.53
CA GLU A 222 16.68 -0.51 -3.47
C GLU A 222 15.20 -0.40 -3.12
N ARG A 223 14.84 -0.46 -1.83
CA ARG A 223 13.45 -0.27 -1.37
C ARG A 223 12.90 1.12 -1.70
N GLN A 224 13.75 2.12 -1.80
CA GLN A 224 13.34 3.49 -2.13
C GLN A 224 13.20 3.70 -3.64
N THR A 225 14.10 3.18 -4.45
CA THR A 225 14.28 3.58 -5.85
C THR A 225 14.09 2.47 -6.88
N SER A 226 14.21 1.19 -6.50
CA SER A 226 14.26 0.09 -7.47
C SER A 226 12.93 -0.60 -7.74
N PHE A 227 11.86 -0.29 -6.99
CA PHE A 227 10.54 -0.91 -7.16
C PHE A 227 9.70 -0.28 -8.27
N THR A 228 10.36 0.06 -9.39
CA THR A 228 9.75 0.84 -10.47
C THR A 228 8.67 0.11 -11.26
N ALA A 229 8.73 -1.23 -11.34
CA ALA A 229 7.68 -2.02 -11.99
C ALA A 229 6.32 -1.84 -11.29
N MET A 230 6.29 -1.99 -9.96
CA MET A 230 5.11 -1.74 -9.14
C MET A 230 4.60 -0.29 -9.30
N MET A 231 5.51 0.70 -9.25
CA MET A 231 5.17 2.11 -9.38
C MET A 231 4.55 2.41 -10.74
N LYS A 232 5.11 1.86 -11.82
CA LYS A 232 4.57 2.00 -13.19
C LYS A 232 3.21 1.33 -13.34
N ALA A 233 3.01 0.14 -12.78
CA ALA A 233 1.72 -0.53 -12.80
C ALA A 233 0.66 0.32 -12.08
N ALA A 234 0.98 0.90 -10.92
CA ALA A 234 0.07 1.75 -10.16
C ALA A 234 -0.23 3.07 -10.88
N LEU A 235 0.77 3.72 -11.48
CA LEU A 235 0.58 4.93 -12.26
C LEU A 235 -0.26 4.69 -13.53
N GLY A 236 -0.03 3.57 -14.22
CA GLY A 236 -0.82 3.22 -15.40
C GLY A 236 -2.29 2.91 -15.06
N ALA A 237 -2.58 2.44 -13.85
CA ALA A 237 -3.96 2.21 -13.41
C ALA A 237 -4.78 3.51 -13.19
N VAL A 238 -4.12 4.67 -13.11
CA VAL A 238 -4.79 5.99 -13.07
C VAL A 238 -5.39 6.36 -14.44
N LEU A 239 -4.92 5.70 -15.51
CA LEU A 239 -5.30 5.97 -16.90
C LEU A 239 -6.47 5.07 -17.37
N GLU A 240 -6.77 4.00 -16.64
CA GLU A 240 -7.83 3.02 -16.97
C GLU A 240 -9.17 3.43 -16.32
#